data_044fff870acd3246107eea6ba5e90e28
#
_entry.id   044fff870acd3246107eea6ba5e90e28
#
_cell.length_a   1.000
_cell.length_b   1.000
_cell.length_c   1.000
_cell.angle_alpha   90.00
_cell.angle_beta   90.00
_cell.angle_gamma   90.00
#
_symmetry.space_group_name_H-M   'P 1'
#
loop_
_entity.id
_entity.type
_entity.pdbx_description
1 polymer ?
#
loop_
_entity_poly.entity_id
_entity_poly.type
_entity_poly.pdbx_seq_one_letter_code
_entity_poly.pdbx_strand_id
1 'polypeptide(L)'
;TFPLAKSSQADIWAQAKEDLKTAASLLPITNKIGKPTQGAAYAALGKIYVYEENWQEAINVLEPLTQNPYTYKLVEDFNWNFDDTHENNAESIFELLIEDVGGTDLWGDGENINSTQSNTRPKEYAAAEVGGWYEANPTQQIMDIFWKEKDKDGNFDYRARCSVAWDYE
;
A
#
# COMPACT_ATOMS: atom_id res chain seq x y z
N THR A 1 10.73 33.37 10.23
CA THR A 1 10.51 32.70 8.93
C THR A 1 9.07 32.91 8.53
N PHE A 2 8.82 33.59 7.40
CA PHE A 2 7.47 33.70 6.87
C PHE A 2 7.04 32.35 6.30
N PRO A 3 5.80 31.90 6.53
CA PRO A 3 5.32 30.68 5.92
C PRO A 3 5.30 30.86 4.39
N LEU A 4 5.79 29.83 3.69
CA LEU A 4 5.72 29.81 2.22
C LEU A 4 4.26 29.79 1.79
N ALA A 5 3.93 30.49 0.71
CA ALA A 5 2.62 30.42 0.12
C ALA A 5 2.33 28.99 -0.36
N LYS A 6 1.07 28.58 -0.24
CA LYS A 6 0.62 27.26 -0.75
C LYS A 6 0.71 27.26 -2.28
N SER A 7 1.45 26.31 -2.84
CA SER A 7 1.47 26.06 -4.28
C SER A 7 0.15 25.44 -4.76
N SER A 8 -0.17 25.60 -6.04
CA SER A 8 -1.31 24.90 -6.62
C SER A 8 -1.06 23.39 -6.68
N GLN A 9 -2.10 22.60 -6.68
CA GLN A 9 -2.01 21.14 -6.86
C GLN A 9 -1.32 20.79 -8.19
N ALA A 10 -1.64 21.53 -9.25
CA ALA A 10 -1.07 21.33 -10.58
C ALA A 10 0.45 21.53 -10.59
N ASP A 11 0.94 22.60 -9.92
CA ASP A 11 2.38 22.86 -9.82
C ASP A 11 3.11 21.75 -9.04
N ILE A 12 2.51 21.28 -7.94
CA ILE A 12 3.10 20.20 -7.14
C ILE A 12 3.14 18.91 -7.95
N TRP A 13 2.07 18.57 -8.65
CA TRP A 13 2.05 17.36 -9.48
C TRP A 13 3.00 17.44 -10.68
N ALA A 14 3.13 18.63 -11.29
CA ALA A 14 4.11 18.83 -12.35
C ALA A 14 5.54 18.57 -11.84
N GLN A 15 5.90 19.12 -10.68
CA GLN A 15 7.21 18.89 -10.06
C GLN A 15 7.40 17.41 -9.69
N ALA A 16 6.42 16.79 -9.05
CA ALA A 16 6.49 15.38 -8.66
C ALA A 16 6.68 14.45 -9.88
N LYS A 17 6.01 14.74 -11.00
CA LYS A 17 6.20 13.98 -12.23
C LYS A 17 7.61 14.12 -12.79
N GLU A 18 8.20 15.30 -12.78
CA GLU A 18 9.60 15.52 -13.22
C GLU A 18 10.60 14.83 -12.29
N ASP A 19 10.38 14.91 -10.97
CA ASP A 19 11.23 14.21 -10.00
C ASP A 19 11.18 12.69 -10.19
N LEU A 20 9.97 12.13 -10.39
CA LEU A 20 9.78 10.69 -10.62
C LEU A 20 10.35 10.22 -11.96
N LYS A 21 10.26 10.99 -13.03
CA LYS A 21 10.93 10.69 -14.30
C LYS A 21 12.45 10.69 -14.13
N THR A 22 12.98 11.66 -13.41
CA THR A 22 14.40 11.73 -13.09
C THR A 22 14.81 10.50 -12.26
N ALA A 23 14.06 10.17 -11.22
CA ALA A 23 14.30 8.99 -10.40
C ALA A 23 14.27 7.71 -11.25
N ALA A 24 13.27 7.52 -12.13
CA ALA A 24 13.19 6.38 -13.02
C ALA A 24 14.41 6.25 -13.97
N SER A 25 15.00 7.36 -14.36
CA SER A 25 16.21 7.36 -15.20
C SER A 25 17.50 6.99 -14.47
N LEU A 26 17.53 7.21 -13.16
CA LEU A 26 18.72 7.03 -12.32
C LEU A 26 18.70 5.74 -11.49
N LEU A 27 17.52 5.27 -11.13
CA LEU A 27 17.37 4.08 -10.29
C LEU A 27 17.60 2.79 -11.08
N PRO A 28 18.19 1.77 -10.44
CA PRO A 28 18.35 0.46 -11.05
C PRO A 28 17.01 -0.29 -11.15
N ILE A 29 16.91 -1.24 -12.06
CA ILE A 29 15.73 -2.13 -12.19
C ILE A 29 15.55 -2.97 -10.94
N THR A 30 16.65 -3.48 -10.36
CA THR A 30 16.66 -4.25 -9.11
C THR A 30 17.56 -3.57 -8.09
N ASN A 31 17.18 -3.62 -6.83
CA ASN A 31 17.94 -3.01 -5.75
C ASN A 31 17.89 -3.90 -4.49
N LYS A 32 18.58 -3.52 -3.44
CA LYS A 32 18.46 -4.13 -2.12
C LYS A 32 17.05 -3.91 -1.58
N ILE A 33 16.52 -4.87 -0.85
CA ILE A 33 15.23 -4.78 -0.16
C ILE A 33 15.17 -3.47 0.65
N GLY A 34 14.01 -2.81 0.62
CA GLY A 34 13.79 -1.51 1.25
C GLY A 34 14.41 -0.31 0.53
N LYS A 35 15.08 -0.51 -0.61
CA LYS A 35 15.59 0.58 -1.45
C LYS A 35 14.72 0.75 -2.69
N PRO A 36 14.44 1.99 -3.11
CA PRO A 36 13.63 2.24 -4.28
C PRO A 36 14.29 1.69 -5.55
N THR A 37 13.44 1.27 -6.48
CA THR A 37 13.80 0.77 -7.80
C THR A 37 13.23 1.66 -8.90
N GLN A 38 13.68 1.46 -10.13
CA GLN A 38 13.08 2.09 -11.30
C GLN A 38 11.57 1.80 -11.37
N GLY A 39 11.16 0.56 -11.09
CA GLY A 39 9.75 0.16 -11.04
C GLY A 39 8.94 0.94 -10.01
N ALA A 40 9.51 1.20 -8.84
CA ALA A 40 8.85 2.02 -7.81
C ALA A 40 8.60 3.46 -8.30
N ALA A 41 9.56 4.05 -9.01
CA ALA A 41 9.40 5.39 -9.58
C ALA A 41 8.32 5.42 -10.67
N TYR A 42 8.30 4.44 -11.57
CA TYR A 42 7.25 4.35 -12.59
C TYR A 42 5.86 4.06 -12.00
N ALA A 43 5.75 3.20 -11.00
CA ALA A 43 4.49 2.93 -10.32
C ALA A 43 3.92 4.20 -9.66
N ALA A 44 4.75 4.99 -8.97
CA ALA A 44 4.35 6.25 -8.38
C ALA A 44 3.94 7.29 -9.46
N LEU A 45 4.69 7.37 -10.56
CA LEU A 45 4.37 8.24 -11.70
C LEU A 45 3.04 7.85 -12.35
N GLY A 46 2.82 6.56 -12.58
CA GLY A 46 1.58 6.03 -13.12
C GLY A 46 0.37 6.36 -12.22
N LYS A 47 0.55 6.27 -10.90
CA LYS A 47 -0.49 6.66 -9.94
C LYS A 47 -0.87 8.14 -10.07
N ILE A 48 0.09 9.05 -10.28
CA ILE A 48 -0.21 10.47 -10.52
C ILE A 48 -1.02 10.63 -11.80
N TYR A 49 -0.65 9.96 -12.89
CA TYR A 49 -1.40 10.03 -14.14
C TYR A 49 -2.83 9.50 -14.01
N VAL A 50 -3.04 8.45 -13.21
CA VAL A 50 -4.39 7.95 -12.89
C VAL A 50 -5.22 9.02 -12.16
N TYR A 51 -4.65 9.70 -11.17
CA TYR A 51 -5.33 10.79 -10.46
C TYR A 51 -5.63 12.02 -11.34
N GLU A 52 -4.81 12.24 -12.38
CA GLU A 52 -5.05 13.29 -13.38
C GLU A 52 -6.01 12.82 -14.50
N GLU A 53 -6.53 11.59 -14.44
CA GLU A 53 -7.34 10.94 -15.48
C GLU A 53 -6.62 10.89 -16.84
N ASN A 54 -5.31 10.97 -16.83
CA ASN A 54 -4.46 10.84 -18.01
C ASN A 54 -4.15 9.37 -18.27
N TRP A 55 -5.15 8.64 -18.72
CA TRP A 55 -5.13 7.19 -18.87
C TRP A 55 -4.05 6.69 -19.82
N GLN A 56 -3.81 7.43 -20.91
CA GLN A 56 -2.80 7.02 -21.89
C GLN A 56 -1.39 7.07 -21.30
N GLU A 57 -1.05 8.16 -20.59
CA GLU A 57 0.26 8.25 -19.95
C GLU A 57 0.40 7.26 -18.78
N ALA A 58 -0.69 6.99 -18.05
CA ALA A 58 -0.70 5.93 -17.05
C ALA A 58 -0.36 4.56 -17.67
N ILE A 59 -1.00 4.19 -18.77
CA ILE A 59 -0.71 2.95 -19.51
C ILE A 59 0.74 2.93 -19.96
N ASN A 60 1.22 4.00 -20.58
CA ASN A 60 2.58 4.09 -21.14
C ASN A 60 3.67 3.81 -20.08
N VAL A 61 3.44 4.18 -18.83
CA VAL A 61 4.43 3.99 -17.75
C VAL A 61 4.20 2.73 -16.92
N LEU A 62 2.96 2.22 -16.83
CA LEU A 62 2.63 1.05 -16.01
C LEU A 62 2.71 -0.27 -16.77
N GLU A 63 2.26 -0.32 -18.02
CA GLU A 63 2.28 -1.56 -18.83
C GLU A 63 3.67 -2.19 -18.92
N PRO A 64 4.77 -1.43 -19.13
CA PRO A 64 6.11 -2.01 -19.15
C PRO A 64 6.49 -2.77 -17.88
N LEU A 65 5.92 -2.41 -16.73
CA LEU A 65 6.21 -3.07 -15.44
C LEU A 65 5.69 -4.52 -15.39
N THR A 66 4.77 -4.89 -16.26
CA THR A 66 4.22 -6.25 -16.37
C THR A 66 5.06 -7.16 -17.26
N GLN A 67 6.17 -6.67 -17.81
CA GLN A 67 6.98 -7.35 -18.80
C GLN A 67 8.46 -7.34 -18.41
N ASN A 68 9.26 -8.18 -19.08
CA ASN A 68 10.70 -8.12 -18.91
C ASN A 68 11.24 -6.70 -19.20
N PRO A 69 12.21 -6.20 -18.43
CA PRO A 69 13.01 -6.92 -17.42
C PRO A 69 12.42 -6.96 -16.01
N TYR A 70 11.22 -6.44 -15.78
CA TYR A 70 10.56 -6.50 -14.47
C TYR A 70 9.96 -7.88 -14.24
N THR A 71 9.86 -8.27 -12.97
CA THR A 71 9.39 -9.61 -12.56
C THR A 71 8.12 -9.54 -11.71
N TYR A 72 7.46 -8.38 -11.65
CA TYR A 72 6.24 -8.21 -10.88
C TYR A 72 5.10 -9.07 -11.43
N LYS A 73 4.40 -9.71 -10.55
CA LYS A 73 3.22 -10.54 -10.88
C LYS A 73 2.31 -10.66 -9.67
N LEU A 74 1.03 -10.89 -9.90
CA LEU A 74 0.09 -11.16 -8.83
C LEU A 74 0.50 -12.45 -8.10
N VAL A 75 0.35 -12.43 -6.78
CA VAL A 75 0.53 -13.63 -5.93
C VAL A 75 -0.69 -14.55 -6.05
N GLU A 76 -0.50 -15.83 -5.74
CA GLU A 76 -1.58 -16.82 -5.85
C GLU A 76 -2.65 -16.62 -4.78
N ASP A 77 -2.25 -16.26 -3.59
CA ASP A 77 -3.15 -15.99 -2.47
C ASP A 77 -3.17 -14.51 -2.14
N PHE A 78 -4.32 -13.88 -2.27
CA PHE A 78 -4.54 -12.47 -1.95
C PHE A 78 -4.08 -12.09 -0.54
N ASN A 79 -4.22 -13.02 0.43
CA ASN A 79 -3.84 -12.77 1.82
C ASN A 79 -2.32 -12.60 2.01
N TRP A 80 -1.49 -13.11 1.10
CA TRP A 80 -0.03 -12.95 1.17
C TRP A 80 0.44 -11.49 1.13
N ASN A 81 -0.41 -10.58 0.65
CA ASN A 81 -0.12 -9.15 0.68
C ASN A 81 -0.36 -8.49 2.06
N PHE A 82 -0.91 -9.25 3.02
CA PHE A 82 -1.33 -8.72 4.31
C PHE A 82 -0.79 -9.51 5.50
N ASP A 83 -0.01 -10.56 5.27
CA ASP A 83 0.63 -11.34 6.32
C ASP A 83 2.14 -11.02 6.42
N ASP A 84 2.72 -11.32 7.56
CA ASP A 84 4.12 -11.05 7.88
C ASP A 84 5.09 -12.14 7.37
N THR A 85 4.57 -13.21 6.79
CA THR A 85 5.38 -14.33 6.30
C THR A 85 5.70 -14.23 4.81
N HIS A 86 5.03 -13.33 4.09
CA HIS A 86 5.15 -13.14 2.65
C HIS A 86 5.60 -11.71 2.27
N GLU A 87 6.37 -11.06 3.13
CA GLU A 87 6.96 -9.76 2.83
C GLU A 87 7.85 -9.81 1.58
N ASN A 88 7.93 -8.69 0.86
CA ASN A 88 8.70 -8.56 -0.37
C ASN A 88 8.33 -9.61 -1.44
N ASN A 89 7.07 -9.99 -1.50
CA ASN A 89 6.58 -10.97 -2.47
C ASN A 89 6.62 -10.43 -3.92
N ALA A 90 6.23 -11.27 -4.88
CA ALA A 90 6.33 -10.92 -6.31
C ALA A 90 5.35 -9.82 -6.77
N GLU A 91 4.33 -9.49 -6.00
CA GLU A 91 3.41 -8.39 -6.26
C GLU A 91 3.95 -7.06 -5.73
N SER A 92 4.84 -7.10 -4.76
CA SER A 92 5.39 -5.92 -4.13
C SER A 92 6.35 -5.17 -5.05
N ILE A 93 6.06 -3.90 -5.31
CA ILE A 93 6.93 -3.01 -6.09
C ILE A 93 7.88 -2.24 -5.17
N PHE A 94 7.40 -1.84 -4.01
CA PHE A 94 8.18 -1.14 -2.98
C PHE A 94 7.50 -1.26 -1.62
N GLU A 95 8.25 -1.70 -0.64
CA GLU A 95 7.79 -1.82 0.74
C GLU A 95 8.65 -0.98 1.69
N LEU A 96 7.98 -0.39 2.67
CA LEU A 96 8.64 0.16 3.85
C LEU A 96 8.85 -0.97 4.84
N LEU A 97 10.11 -1.32 5.07
CA LEU A 97 10.45 -2.32 6.07
C LEU A 97 10.29 -1.73 7.47
N ILE A 98 9.47 -2.36 8.26
CA ILE A 98 9.21 -2.00 9.66
C ILE A 98 9.68 -3.18 10.51
N GLU A 99 10.55 -2.93 11.45
CA GLU A 99 11.04 -3.95 12.38
C GLU A 99 10.23 -3.88 13.67
N ASP A 100 9.85 -5.04 14.20
CA ASP A 100 9.31 -5.14 15.56
C ASP A 100 10.46 -5.09 16.57
N VAL A 101 10.79 -3.89 17.00
CA VAL A 101 11.84 -3.67 18.01
C VAL A 101 11.30 -3.69 19.45
N GLY A 102 10.05 -4.13 19.62
CA GLY A 102 9.40 -4.22 20.92
C GLY A 102 9.09 -2.87 21.57
N GLY A 103 7.86 -2.61 21.80
CA GLY A 103 7.38 -1.39 22.44
C GLY A 103 6.40 -0.61 21.59
N THR A 104 5.15 -0.68 21.97
CA THR A 104 4.05 0.08 21.38
C THR A 104 3.78 1.29 22.25
N ASP A 105 4.61 2.30 22.19
CA ASP A 105 4.21 3.60 22.72
C ASP A 105 3.77 4.51 21.58
N LEU A 106 2.51 4.36 21.19
CA LEU A 106 1.86 5.22 20.20
C LEU A 106 1.78 6.68 20.66
N TRP A 107 1.82 6.89 21.95
CA TRP A 107 1.69 8.17 22.61
C TRP A 107 3.01 8.61 23.25
N GLY A 108 4.11 7.95 22.85
CA GLY A 108 5.42 8.12 23.44
C GLY A 108 5.78 9.57 23.67
N ASP A 109 6.24 9.85 24.86
CA ASP A 109 6.76 11.15 25.30
C ASP A 109 8.06 11.56 24.60
N GLY A 110 8.44 10.86 23.54
CA GLY A 110 9.62 11.16 22.70
C GLY A 110 10.95 10.69 23.28
N GLU A 111 10.96 10.06 24.46
CA GLU A 111 12.21 9.58 25.07
C GLU A 111 12.64 8.19 24.58
N ASN A 112 11.71 7.41 23.99
CA ASN A 112 11.99 6.07 23.51
C ASN A 112 11.86 5.98 21.99
N ILE A 113 12.94 6.30 21.27
CA ILE A 113 12.98 6.29 19.80
C ILE A 113 12.69 4.90 19.22
N ASN A 114 12.87 3.84 19.99
CA ASN A 114 12.61 2.47 19.55
C ASN A 114 11.11 2.14 19.47
N SER A 115 10.26 2.88 20.20
CA SER A 115 8.80 2.66 20.18
C SER A 115 8.12 3.18 18.91
N THR A 116 8.80 4.02 18.13
CA THR A 116 8.24 4.65 16.92
C THR A 116 8.47 3.83 15.64
N GLN A 117 9.15 2.71 15.72
CA GLN A 117 9.51 1.87 14.56
C GLN A 117 8.55 0.70 14.32
N SER A 118 7.63 0.44 15.24
CA SER A 118 6.64 -0.64 15.11
C SER A 118 5.42 -0.20 14.29
N ASN A 119 4.87 -1.14 13.52
CA ASN A 119 3.60 -0.92 12.83
C ASN A 119 2.43 -1.17 13.79
N THR A 120 1.71 -0.13 14.16
CA THR A 120 0.57 -0.23 15.09
C THR A 120 -0.78 -0.39 14.38
N ARG A 121 -0.81 -0.25 13.06
CA ARG A 121 -2.05 -0.32 12.28
C ARG A 121 -2.86 -1.60 12.46
N PRO A 122 -2.27 -2.81 12.54
CA PRO A 122 -3.04 -4.00 12.83
C PRO A 122 -3.82 -3.90 14.14
N LYS A 123 -3.25 -3.26 15.15
CA LYS A 123 -3.89 -3.07 16.45
C LYS A 123 -5.01 -2.02 16.41
N GLU A 124 -4.83 -0.97 15.63
CA GLU A 124 -5.84 0.09 15.44
C GLU A 124 -7.13 -0.46 14.81
N TYR A 125 -6.98 -1.37 13.85
CA TYR A 125 -8.10 -1.88 13.04
C TYR A 125 -8.64 -3.24 13.51
N ALA A 126 -7.90 -3.97 14.33
CA ALA A 126 -8.34 -5.27 14.83
C ALA A 126 -9.53 -5.15 15.78
N ALA A 127 -10.35 -6.19 15.79
CA ALA A 127 -11.47 -6.31 16.70
C ALA A 127 -11.02 -6.36 18.18
N ALA A 128 -11.87 -5.91 19.09
CA ALA A 128 -11.57 -5.87 20.52
C ALA A 128 -11.30 -7.29 21.09
N GLU A 129 -11.97 -8.29 20.57
CA GLU A 129 -11.87 -9.71 20.98
C GLU A 129 -10.47 -10.29 20.76
N VAL A 130 -9.73 -9.75 19.79
CA VAL A 130 -8.32 -10.13 19.53
C VAL A 130 -7.32 -9.11 20.06
N GLY A 131 -7.77 -8.20 20.94
CA GLY A 131 -6.93 -7.18 21.58
C GLY A 131 -6.69 -5.93 20.74
N GLY A 132 -7.49 -5.72 19.72
CA GLY A 132 -7.47 -4.50 18.91
C GLY A 132 -8.21 -3.33 19.55
N TRP A 133 -8.09 -2.15 18.94
CA TRP A 133 -8.72 -0.91 19.44
C TRP A 133 -10.05 -0.59 18.76
N TYR A 134 -10.42 -1.32 17.73
CA TYR A 134 -11.74 -1.21 17.12
C TYR A 134 -12.03 0.19 16.54
N GLU A 135 -11.01 0.86 16.01
CA GLU A 135 -11.16 2.24 15.55
C GLU A 135 -11.77 2.36 14.14
N ALA A 136 -11.73 1.29 13.36
CA ALA A 136 -12.31 1.28 12.01
C ALA A 136 -13.26 0.11 11.82
N ASN A 137 -14.54 0.43 11.72
CA ASN A 137 -15.57 -0.55 11.42
C ASN A 137 -16.04 -0.44 9.98
N PRO A 138 -16.27 -1.56 9.28
CA PRO A 138 -16.88 -1.52 7.98
C PRO A 138 -18.30 -0.93 8.07
N THR A 139 -18.66 -0.11 7.09
CA THR A 139 -20.03 0.37 6.97
C THR A 139 -20.94 -0.76 6.50
N GLN A 140 -22.23 -0.70 6.86
CA GLN A 140 -23.20 -1.67 6.33
C GLN A 140 -23.20 -1.73 4.81
N GLN A 141 -22.99 -0.60 4.14
CA GLN A 141 -22.93 -0.54 2.68
C GLN A 141 -21.79 -1.39 2.10
N ILE A 142 -20.59 -1.35 2.68
CA ILE A 142 -19.47 -2.17 2.20
C ILE A 142 -19.71 -3.65 2.50
N MET A 143 -20.31 -3.97 3.64
CA MET A 143 -20.71 -5.35 3.96
C MET A 143 -21.73 -5.89 2.97
N ASP A 144 -22.75 -5.10 2.63
CA ASP A 144 -23.77 -5.48 1.65
C ASP A 144 -23.17 -5.74 0.25
N ILE A 145 -22.10 -5.01 -0.11
CA ILE A 145 -21.37 -5.23 -1.36
C ILE A 145 -20.64 -6.58 -1.30
N PHE A 146 -19.85 -6.82 -0.25
CA PHE A 146 -19.12 -8.07 -0.08
C PHE A 146 -20.04 -9.29 -0.04
N TRP A 147 -21.21 -9.20 0.60
CA TRP A 147 -22.16 -10.32 0.68
C TRP A 147 -22.88 -10.62 -0.64
N LYS A 148 -22.93 -9.67 -1.57
CA LYS A 148 -23.45 -9.90 -2.92
C LYS A 148 -22.47 -10.65 -3.81
N GLU A 149 -21.18 -10.45 -3.60
CA GLU A 149 -20.13 -11.10 -4.37
C GLU A 149 -20.00 -12.56 -3.96
N LYS A 150 -20.12 -13.47 -4.94
CA LYS A 150 -20.00 -14.91 -4.75
C LYS A 150 -18.98 -15.46 -5.73
N ASP A 151 -18.25 -16.48 -5.29
CA ASP A 151 -17.44 -17.29 -6.18
C ASP A 151 -18.32 -18.21 -7.06
N LYS A 152 -17.67 -18.95 -7.98
CA LYS A 152 -18.36 -19.88 -8.88
C LYS A 152 -19.10 -21.03 -8.15
N ASP A 153 -18.75 -21.29 -6.91
CA ASP A 153 -19.28 -22.37 -6.07
C ASP A 153 -20.35 -21.84 -5.09
N GLY A 154 -20.66 -20.52 -5.14
CA GLY A 154 -21.67 -19.86 -4.34
C GLY A 154 -21.20 -19.42 -2.95
N ASN A 155 -19.92 -19.58 -2.61
CA ASN A 155 -19.36 -19.08 -1.38
C ASN A 155 -19.13 -17.57 -1.46
N PHE A 156 -18.96 -16.92 -0.32
CA PHE A 156 -18.53 -15.53 -0.30
C PHE A 156 -17.14 -15.39 -0.92
N ASP A 157 -16.93 -14.30 -1.67
CA ASP A 157 -15.63 -13.97 -2.24
C ASP A 157 -14.56 -14.02 -1.15
N TYR A 158 -13.43 -14.66 -1.46
CA TYR A 158 -12.32 -14.82 -0.50
C TYR A 158 -11.79 -13.48 0.00
N ARG A 159 -11.80 -12.43 -0.83
CA ARG A 159 -11.39 -11.08 -0.44
C ARG A 159 -12.21 -10.50 0.71
N ALA A 160 -13.52 -10.85 0.78
CA ALA A 160 -14.34 -10.46 1.92
C ALA A 160 -13.81 -11.00 3.23
N ARG A 161 -13.40 -12.28 3.24
CA ARG A 161 -12.84 -12.94 4.42
C ARG A 161 -11.49 -12.38 4.84
N CYS A 162 -10.68 -11.93 3.88
CA CYS A 162 -9.37 -11.32 4.16
C CYS A 162 -9.48 -9.85 4.59
N SER A 163 -10.60 -9.18 4.31
CA SER A 163 -10.74 -7.74 4.52
C SER A 163 -11.55 -7.38 5.77
N VAL A 164 -12.44 -8.24 6.21
CA VAL A 164 -13.36 -7.96 7.31
C VAL A 164 -13.54 -9.19 8.19
N ALA A 165 -13.47 -8.98 9.50
CA ALA A 165 -13.83 -10.00 10.48
C ALA A 165 -15.34 -9.88 10.81
N TRP A 166 -16.08 -10.99 10.71
CA TRP A 166 -17.47 -11.12 11.16
C TRP A 166 -17.76 -12.56 11.63
N ASP A 167 -18.84 -12.74 12.36
CA ASP A 167 -19.28 -14.08 12.75
C ASP A 167 -19.80 -14.84 11.53
N TYR A 168 -19.23 -15.99 11.29
CA TYR A 168 -19.58 -16.89 10.18
C TYR A 168 -20.64 -17.93 10.67
N GLU A 169 -21.82 -17.50 11.07
CA GLU A 169 -22.94 -18.41 11.31
C GLU A 169 -23.73 -18.72 10.04
#